data_93bc8569c69fa992d993b0e461035b17
#
_entry.id   93bc8569c69fa992d993b0e461035b17
#
_cell.length_a   1.000
_cell.length_b   1.000
_cell.length_c   1.000
_cell.angle_alpha   90.00
_cell.angle_beta   90.00
_cell.angle_gamma   90.00
#
_symmetry.space_group_name_H-M   'P 1'
#
loop_
_entity.id
_entity.type
_entity.pdbx_description
1 polymer ?
#
loop_
_entity_poly.entity_id
_entity_poly.type
_entity_poly.pdbx_seq_one_letter_code
_entity_poly.pdbx_strand_id
1 'polypeptide(L)'
;MEKMSKYNGMPKDFLWGGALAANQMEGAWKEGGKGWCLADINRSQYDVPPKERYNMEIDTAYIKRAMAEDDKFYPKRRGIDFYHTYKEDIKLLAGTGMNSLRTSINWARIFPNGDDATPNEEGLKFYDDLIDTIIANGMEPLITVSHYEMPLNLALKYNGWASREVVDFFVKYCEVLFKRYKGKVHKWILVNQINLIIHESFNHLGIASDKVDNLLEAKYQGVHNEMVACAKATKIAHEIDPANEIGMMFCSNLTYPISHRPEDVYWNMRHNQMEYLYGDIMVRGYYPGYALRYYDEHNIHINFYPGDEEALKEGTVDFVSLSYYYSRLSGEEPYLHSELGQVPNPDIPASDWGWGIDPLGLRIALNEYWDRYQKPLYITENGLGAYDKVEADGSIHDPYRIDYLRKHVEQVVESVKDGVDVRGYYPWGPIDIISCSSSEIEKRYGFIYVDYDNQFNGTGKRSLKDSYYWYKKVTASNGEDLG
;
A
#
# COMPACT_ATOMS: atom_id res chain seq x y z
N MET A 1 -26.18 -14.35 -27.39
CA MET A 1 -24.89 -14.73 -26.79
C MET A 1 -23.80 -14.17 -27.68
N GLU A 2 -23.22 -13.04 -27.33
CA GLU A 2 -21.97 -12.61 -27.96
C GLU A 2 -20.94 -13.70 -27.75
N LYS A 3 -20.19 -14.02 -28.81
CA LYS A 3 -19.10 -14.97 -28.73
C LYS A 3 -18.14 -14.47 -27.66
N MET A 4 -17.93 -15.24 -26.58
CA MET A 4 -16.86 -15.01 -25.63
C MET A 4 -15.58 -14.75 -26.43
N SER A 5 -15.00 -13.57 -26.28
CA SER A 5 -13.80 -13.19 -27.02
C SER A 5 -12.68 -14.14 -26.62
N LYS A 6 -12.10 -14.82 -27.59
CA LYS A 6 -10.88 -15.59 -27.38
C LYS A 6 -9.79 -14.62 -26.88
N TYR A 7 -9.01 -15.01 -25.87
CA TYR A 7 -7.84 -14.24 -25.45
C TYR A 7 -6.97 -13.85 -26.65
N ASN A 8 -6.71 -12.57 -26.81
CA ASN A 8 -5.94 -11.99 -27.93
C ASN A 8 -4.69 -11.24 -27.46
N GLY A 9 -4.10 -11.62 -26.31
CA GLY A 9 -2.99 -10.91 -25.66
C GLY A 9 -3.45 -10.04 -24.50
N MET A 10 -2.50 -9.41 -23.82
CA MET A 10 -2.78 -8.44 -22.76
C MET A 10 -3.48 -7.21 -23.34
N PRO A 11 -4.36 -6.53 -22.57
CA PRO A 11 -4.98 -5.29 -23.01
C PRO A 11 -3.94 -4.29 -23.52
N LYS A 12 -4.23 -3.58 -24.60
CA LYS A 12 -3.30 -2.62 -25.22
C LYS A 12 -3.03 -1.39 -24.32
N ASP A 13 -3.99 -1.09 -23.47
CA ASP A 13 -3.99 0.00 -22.48
C ASP A 13 -3.60 -0.49 -21.09
N PHE A 14 -3.02 -1.69 -20.98
CA PHE A 14 -2.54 -2.24 -19.71
C PHE A 14 -1.45 -1.35 -19.11
N LEU A 15 -1.56 -1.05 -17.82
CA LEU A 15 -0.62 -0.21 -17.12
C LEU A 15 0.54 -1.05 -16.55
N TRP A 16 1.67 -1.00 -17.22
CA TRP A 16 2.95 -1.50 -16.71
C TRP A 16 3.61 -0.39 -15.91
N GLY A 17 3.48 -0.45 -14.59
CA GLY A 17 3.92 0.63 -13.73
C GLY A 17 5.07 0.28 -12.81
N GLY A 18 5.23 1.11 -11.80
CA GLY A 18 6.04 0.90 -10.61
C GLY A 18 5.40 1.65 -9.45
N ALA A 19 5.59 1.18 -8.22
CA ALA A 19 4.96 1.74 -7.03
C ALA A 19 5.98 2.20 -6.00
N LEU A 20 5.79 3.41 -5.48
CA LEU A 20 6.61 4.06 -4.46
C LEU A 20 5.72 4.66 -3.36
N ALA A 21 6.32 4.99 -2.21
CA ALA A 21 5.65 5.72 -1.13
C ALA A 21 6.51 6.89 -0.64
N ALA A 22 5.88 8.04 -0.47
CA ALA A 22 6.52 9.29 -0.05
C ALA A 22 7.33 9.13 1.24
N ASN A 23 6.75 8.50 2.26
CA ASN A 23 7.42 8.31 3.54
C ASN A 23 8.67 7.42 3.50
N GLN A 24 8.80 6.56 2.48
CA GLN A 24 9.91 5.62 2.36
C GLN A 24 11.04 6.13 1.46
N MET A 25 10.76 7.12 0.60
CA MET A 25 11.73 7.59 -0.39
C MET A 25 12.14 9.05 -0.25
N GLU A 26 11.20 9.96 0.08
CA GLU A 26 11.42 11.40 -0.03
C GLU A 26 12.55 11.91 0.86
N GLY A 27 12.55 11.59 2.14
CA GLY A 27 13.40 12.26 3.09
C GLY A 27 13.01 13.73 3.28
N ALA A 28 13.99 14.64 3.40
CA ALA A 28 13.75 16.08 3.57
C ALA A 28 12.66 16.40 4.62
N TRP A 29 12.64 15.67 5.71
CA TRP A 29 11.53 15.60 6.65
C TRP A 29 11.29 16.89 7.45
N LYS A 30 12.27 17.81 7.44
CA LYS A 30 12.18 19.15 8.03
C LYS A 30 12.13 20.27 6.98
N GLU A 31 12.03 19.95 5.69
CA GLU A 31 12.10 20.92 4.61
C GLU A 31 10.72 21.20 4.01
N GLY A 32 10.57 22.33 3.33
CA GLY A 32 9.33 22.72 2.65
C GLY A 32 8.14 22.87 3.58
N GLY A 33 8.37 23.17 4.87
CA GLY A 33 7.30 23.33 5.85
C GLY A 33 6.61 22.02 6.28
N LYS A 34 7.20 20.86 5.98
CA LYS A 34 6.65 19.55 6.36
C LYS A 34 6.54 19.43 7.89
N GLY A 35 5.37 19.00 8.38
CA GLY A 35 5.17 18.54 9.74
C GLY A 35 5.64 17.11 9.98
N TRP A 36 5.60 16.69 11.24
CA TRP A 36 5.81 15.29 11.59
C TRP A 36 4.68 14.41 11.03
N CYS A 37 5.01 13.24 10.47
CA CYS A 37 4.03 12.20 10.16
C CYS A 37 4.29 10.91 10.94
N LEU A 38 3.33 9.99 10.93
CA LEU A 38 3.44 8.73 11.68
C LEU A 38 4.71 7.96 11.32
N ALA A 39 5.08 7.95 10.05
CA ALA A 39 6.26 7.21 9.58
C ALA A 39 7.60 7.78 10.10
N ASP A 40 7.65 9.06 10.49
CA ASP A 40 8.87 9.69 11.00
C ASP A 40 9.31 9.14 12.36
N ILE A 41 8.46 8.38 13.04
CA ILE A 41 8.79 7.73 14.32
C ILE A 41 8.99 6.21 14.21
N ASN A 42 9.06 5.66 12.99
CA ASN A 42 9.36 4.26 12.78
C ASN A 42 10.87 4.01 12.89
N ARG A 43 11.28 3.44 14.04
CA ARG A 43 12.67 3.11 14.31
C ARG A 43 13.15 1.95 13.45
N SER A 44 14.40 2.00 13.01
CA SER A 44 15.07 0.88 12.32
C SER A 44 15.12 -0.37 13.20
N GLN A 45 14.93 -1.52 12.57
CA GLN A 45 14.97 -2.85 13.21
C GLN A 45 16.12 -3.72 12.66
N TYR A 46 17.15 -3.13 12.05
CA TYR A 46 18.23 -3.90 11.43
C TYR A 46 19.03 -4.75 12.43
N ASP A 47 18.92 -4.47 13.73
CA ASP A 47 19.51 -5.22 14.84
C ASP A 47 18.65 -6.43 15.29
N VAL A 48 17.47 -6.61 14.73
CA VAL A 48 16.55 -7.74 14.97
C VAL A 48 16.66 -8.75 13.83
N PRO A 49 16.54 -10.08 14.06
CA PRO A 49 16.53 -11.07 12.99
C PRO A 49 15.45 -10.77 11.94
N PRO A 50 15.72 -10.90 10.61
CA PRO A 50 14.80 -10.47 9.56
C PRO A 50 13.36 -10.99 9.68
N LYS A 51 13.19 -12.26 10.11
CA LYS A 51 11.86 -12.87 10.27
C LYS A 51 11.05 -12.31 11.46
N GLU A 52 11.71 -11.58 12.36
CA GLU A 52 11.11 -10.97 13.55
C GLU A 52 10.90 -9.46 13.40
N ARG A 53 11.24 -8.89 12.22
CA ARG A 53 11.09 -7.45 11.93
C ARG A 53 9.66 -7.18 11.45
N TYR A 54 8.87 -6.55 12.31
CA TYR A 54 7.51 -6.13 11.98
C TYR A 54 7.09 -4.91 12.81
N ASN A 55 6.06 -4.23 12.35
CA ASN A 55 5.49 -3.13 13.09
C ASN A 55 4.83 -3.64 14.39
N MET A 56 5.03 -2.91 15.47
CA MET A 56 4.47 -3.20 16.79
C MET A 56 3.47 -2.13 17.19
N GLU A 57 2.62 -2.45 18.17
CA GLU A 57 1.77 -1.45 18.79
C GLU A 57 2.63 -0.35 19.41
N ILE A 58 2.21 0.90 19.23
CA ILE A 58 2.92 2.11 19.70
C ILE A 58 2.07 2.79 20.77
N ASP A 59 2.71 3.13 21.89
CA ASP A 59 2.14 3.92 22.98
C ASP A 59 2.66 5.36 23.01
N THR A 60 2.07 6.20 23.83
CA THR A 60 2.48 7.60 23.98
C THR A 60 3.89 7.78 24.52
N ALA A 61 4.41 6.83 25.28
CA ALA A 61 5.79 6.87 25.80
C ALA A 61 6.78 6.63 24.66
N TYR A 62 6.49 5.68 23.77
CA TYR A 62 7.28 5.46 22.55
C TYR A 62 7.31 6.70 21.67
N ILE A 63 6.15 7.32 21.39
CA ILE A 63 6.07 8.54 20.56
C ILE A 63 6.99 9.64 21.10
N LYS A 64 6.90 9.93 22.42
CA LYS A 64 7.73 10.96 23.07
C LYS A 64 9.22 10.65 22.97
N ARG A 65 9.62 9.38 23.17
CA ARG A 65 11.00 8.93 23.02
C ARG A 65 11.47 9.11 21.58
N ALA A 66 10.70 8.63 20.61
CA ALA A 66 11.06 8.71 19.20
C ALA A 66 11.23 10.16 18.70
N MET A 67 10.41 11.09 19.18
CA MET A 67 10.55 12.52 18.86
C MET A 67 11.81 13.17 19.45
N ALA A 68 12.38 12.59 20.50
CA ALA A 68 13.58 13.13 21.19
C ALA A 68 14.87 12.43 20.75
N GLU A 69 14.80 11.26 20.11
CA GLU A 69 15.97 10.48 19.68
C GLU A 69 16.63 11.03 18.42
N ASP A 70 17.89 10.67 18.21
CA ASP A 70 18.71 11.02 17.05
C ASP A 70 18.09 10.47 15.73
N ASP A 71 18.07 11.31 14.69
CA ASP A 71 17.51 11.00 13.38
C ASP A 71 18.12 9.73 12.73
N LYS A 72 19.35 9.37 13.09
CA LYS A 72 20.04 8.16 12.57
C LYS A 72 19.31 6.86 12.86
N PHE A 73 18.44 6.81 13.86
CA PHE A 73 17.63 5.63 14.18
C PHE A 73 16.34 5.54 13.38
N TYR A 74 16.02 6.57 12.58
CA TYR A 74 14.76 6.73 11.87
C TYR A 74 14.99 6.92 10.36
N PRO A 75 15.28 5.84 9.62
CA PRO A 75 15.68 5.91 8.21
C PRO A 75 14.69 6.65 7.31
N LYS A 76 13.39 6.58 7.61
CA LYS A 76 12.35 7.26 6.82
C LYS A 76 12.46 8.79 6.87
N ARG A 77 13.09 9.36 7.92
CA ARG A 77 13.39 10.80 7.97
C ARG A 77 14.38 11.22 6.87
N ARG A 78 15.26 10.31 6.45
CA ARG A 78 16.23 10.54 5.39
C ARG A 78 15.73 10.04 4.03
N GLY A 79 15.01 8.91 4.00
CA GLY A 79 14.62 8.26 2.76
C GLY A 79 15.81 7.90 1.89
N ILE A 80 15.66 8.03 0.58
CA ILE A 80 16.73 7.93 -0.42
C ILE A 80 17.09 9.30 -1.03
N ASP A 81 16.68 10.37 -0.34
CA ASP A 81 16.83 11.75 -0.80
C ASP A 81 16.04 12.07 -2.10
N PHE A 82 14.95 11.35 -2.31
CA PHE A 82 14.12 11.51 -3.51
C PHE A 82 13.55 12.94 -3.66
N TYR A 83 13.31 13.64 -2.54
CA TYR A 83 12.85 15.03 -2.56
C TYR A 83 13.76 15.94 -3.40
N HIS A 84 15.08 15.67 -3.43
CA HIS A 84 16.05 16.44 -4.21
C HIS A 84 16.42 15.76 -5.54
N THR A 85 16.24 14.43 -5.66
CA THR A 85 16.70 13.64 -6.82
C THR A 85 15.59 13.12 -7.72
N TYR A 86 14.31 13.44 -7.43
CA TYR A 86 13.16 12.85 -8.12
C TYR A 86 13.17 13.01 -9.64
N LYS A 87 13.73 14.10 -10.18
CA LYS A 87 13.78 14.32 -11.65
C LYS A 87 14.65 13.28 -12.34
N GLU A 88 15.80 13.00 -11.78
CA GLU A 88 16.72 11.97 -12.26
C GLU A 88 16.16 10.57 -12.00
N ASP A 89 15.60 10.33 -10.83
CA ASP A 89 15.04 9.04 -10.45
C ASP A 89 13.82 8.69 -11.32
N ILE A 90 12.89 9.63 -11.58
CA ILE A 90 11.75 9.44 -12.48
C ILE A 90 12.20 9.15 -13.90
N LYS A 91 13.25 9.83 -14.39
CA LYS A 91 13.82 9.56 -15.71
C LYS A 91 14.41 8.15 -15.80
N LEU A 92 15.08 7.68 -14.75
CA LEU A 92 15.60 6.31 -14.70
C LEU A 92 14.44 5.30 -14.70
N LEU A 93 13.38 5.55 -13.93
CA LEU A 93 12.19 4.71 -13.91
C LEU A 93 11.51 4.64 -15.30
N ALA A 94 11.29 5.78 -15.94
CA ALA A 94 10.73 5.84 -17.29
C ALA A 94 11.57 5.07 -18.32
N GLY A 95 12.89 4.99 -18.12
CA GLY A 95 13.79 4.20 -18.96
C GLY A 95 13.52 2.69 -18.99
N THR A 96 12.74 2.16 -18.05
CA THR A 96 12.22 0.77 -18.07
C THR A 96 11.05 0.58 -19.03
N GLY A 97 10.53 1.65 -19.62
CA GLY A 97 9.32 1.59 -20.46
C GLY A 97 8.01 1.59 -19.68
N MET A 98 8.03 1.86 -18.37
CA MET A 98 6.80 2.07 -17.58
C MET A 98 5.93 3.15 -18.22
N ASN A 99 4.62 2.91 -18.29
CA ASN A 99 3.63 3.87 -18.75
C ASN A 99 2.77 4.45 -17.61
N SER A 100 3.03 4.05 -16.37
CA SER A 100 2.39 4.60 -15.17
C SER A 100 3.35 4.56 -13.98
N LEU A 101 3.23 5.55 -13.08
CA LEU A 101 3.96 5.57 -11.80
C LEU A 101 2.98 5.82 -10.65
N ARG A 102 2.92 4.86 -9.72
CA ARG A 102 2.21 5.04 -8.45
C ARG A 102 3.15 5.67 -7.43
N THR A 103 2.69 6.73 -6.79
CA THR A 103 3.35 7.31 -5.61
C THR A 103 2.31 7.83 -4.63
N SER A 104 2.73 8.24 -3.42
CA SER A 104 1.85 8.90 -2.47
C SER A 104 2.14 10.39 -2.34
N ILE A 105 1.19 11.13 -1.77
CA ILE A 105 1.37 12.51 -1.32
C ILE A 105 1.45 12.47 0.20
N ASN A 106 2.53 12.99 0.78
CA ASN A 106 2.70 13.05 2.22
C ASN A 106 1.74 14.08 2.80
N TRP A 107 0.72 13.62 3.52
CA TRP A 107 -0.31 14.48 4.12
C TRP A 107 0.31 15.58 4.98
N ALA A 108 1.35 15.26 5.78
CA ALA A 108 2.04 16.23 6.62
C ALA A 108 2.88 17.27 5.85
N ARG A 109 3.08 17.12 4.52
CA ARG A 109 3.62 18.20 3.67
C ARG A 109 2.55 19.20 3.27
N ILE A 110 1.31 18.75 3.13
CA ILE A 110 0.18 19.57 2.67
C ILE A 110 -0.52 20.24 3.85
N PHE A 111 -0.72 19.50 4.93
CA PHE A 111 -1.26 20.01 6.20
C PHE A 111 -0.33 19.55 7.33
N PRO A 112 0.66 20.37 7.72
CA PRO A 112 1.71 19.98 8.65
C PRO A 112 1.23 19.46 10.01
N ASN A 113 0.08 19.94 10.48
CA ASN A 113 -0.57 19.49 11.71
C ASN A 113 -1.82 18.64 11.43
N GLY A 114 -2.31 18.60 10.19
CA GLY A 114 -3.52 17.89 9.79
C GLY A 114 -4.81 18.68 10.02
N ASP A 115 -4.89 19.45 11.10
CA ASP A 115 -6.00 20.35 11.47
C ASP A 115 -5.77 21.82 11.07
N ASP A 116 -4.75 22.09 10.26
CA ASP A 116 -4.42 23.42 9.77
C ASP A 116 -5.59 24.05 8.99
N ALA A 117 -5.77 25.39 9.12
CA ALA A 117 -6.83 26.10 8.40
C ALA A 117 -6.60 26.13 6.88
N THR A 118 -5.36 26.25 6.44
CA THR A 118 -4.94 26.34 5.04
C THR A 118 -3.81 25.35 4.73
N PRO A 119 -3.74 24.86 3.47
CA PRO A 119 -2.65 23.98 3.09
C PRO A 119 -1.30 24.72 3.00
N ASN A 120 -0.23 23.99 3.15
CA ASN A 120 1.14 24.44 2.94
C ASN A 120 1.44 24.53 1.45
N GLU A 121 1.61 25.72 0.91
CA GLU A 121 1.84 25.95 -0.51
C GLU A 121 3.22 25.46 -0.99
N GLU A 122 4.23 25.40 -0.13
CA GLU A 122 5.54 24.82 -0.49
C GLU A 122 5.42 23.32 -0.75
N GLY A 123 4.67 22.61 0.08
CA GLY A 123 4.36 21.19 -0.14
C GLY A 123 3.57 20.96 -1.42
N LEU A 124 2.56 21.78 -1.71
CA LEU A 124 1.79 21.70 -2.95
C LEU A 124 2.69 21.93 -4.18
N LYS A 125 3.57 22.92 -4.18
CA LYS A 125 4.50 23.20 -5.28
C LYS A 125 5.46 22.06 -5.54
N PHE A 126 5.94 21.38 -4.50
CA PHE A 126 6.77 20.19 -4.67
C PHE A 126 6.02 19.09 -5.44
N TYR A 127 4.77 18.80 -5.06
CA TYR A 127 3.97 17.79 -5.77
C TYR A 127 3.47 18.25 -7.13
N ASP A 128 3.28 19.57 -7.38
CA ASP A 128 3.04 20.08 -8.73
C ASP A 128 4.17 19.67 -9.67
N ASP A 129 5.42 19.96 -9.29
CA ASP A 129 6.60 19.66 -10.12
C ASP A 129 6.88 18.15 -10.22
N LEU A 130 6.60 17.39 -9.15
CA LEU A 130 6.71 15.92 -9.16
C LEU A 130 5.73 15.30 -10.16
N ILE A 131 4.44 15.67 -10.10
CA ILE A 131 3.39 15.15 -10.99
C ILE A 131 3.66 15.57 -12.42
N ASP A 132 4.02 16.81 -12.64
CA ASP A 132 4.39 17.32 -13.98
C ASP A 132 5.63 16.58 -14.54
N THR A 133 6.60 16.24 -13.68
CA THR A 133 7.77 15.43 -14.08
C THR A 133 7.36 14.00 -14.47
N ILE A 134 6.45 13.36 -13.74
CA ILE A 134 5.92 12.03 -14.10
C ILE A 134 5.28 12.09 -15.49
N ILE A 135 4.37 13.04 -15.71
CA ILE A 135 3.64 13.23 -16.97
C ILE A 135 4.62 13.54 -18.12
N ALA A 136 5.58 14.44 -17.91
CA ALA A 136 6.58 14.82 -18.91
C ALA A 136 7.49 13.64 -19.35
N ASN A 137 7.63 12.62 -18.49
CA ASN A 137 8.35 11.39 -18.82
C ASN A 137 7.43 10.29 -19.42
N GLY A 138 6.20 10.61 -19.81
CA GLY A 138 5.30 9.72 -20.52
C GLY A 138 4.57 8.70 -19.63
N MET A 139 4.53 8.94 -18.32
CA MET A 139 3.86 8.06 -17.35
C MET A 139 2.56 8.68 -16.83
N GLU A 140 1.51 7.88 -16.70
CA GLU A 140 0.28 8.27 -16.01
C GLU A 140 0.50 8.22 -14.50
N PRO A 141 0.21 9.31 -13.74
CA PRO A 141 0.29 9.26 -12.30
C PRO A 141 -0.90 8.51 -11.71
N LEU A 142 -0.64 7.52 -10.84
CA LEU A 142 -1.59 6.90 -9.94
C LEU A 142 -1.22 7.34 -8.53
N ILE A 143 -2.07 8.12 -7.87
CA ILE A 143 -1.73 8.77 -6.61
C ILE A 143 -2.43 8.09 -5.43
N THR A 144 -1.64 7.70 -4.45
CA THR A 144 -2.15 7.30 -3.13
C THR A 144 -2.22 8.53 -2.23
N VAL A 145 -3.41 8.86 -1.74
CA VAL A 145 -3.65 10.07 -0.95
C VAL A 145 -3.03 9.92 0.45
N SER A 146 -3.18 8.75 1.08
CA SER A 146 -2.56 8.44 2.38
C SER A 146 -1.89 7.07 2.36
N HIS A 147 -0.56 7.06 2.53
CA HIS A 147 0.27 5.86 2.59
C HIS A 147 1.06 5.85 3.91
N TYR A 148 0.32 5.89 5.04
CA TYR A 148 0.87 5.97 6.41
C TYR A 148 1.54 7.32 6.73
N GLU A 149 1.16 8.40 6.03
CA GLU A 149 1.71 9.74 6.24
C GLU A 149 0.75 10.68 6.99
N MET A 150 -0.19 10.15 7.79
CA MET A 150 -1.01 11.00 8.65
C MET A 150 -0.13 11.92 9.50
N PRO A 151 -0.44 13.22 9.62
CA PRO A 151 0.26 14.14 10.53
C PRO A 151 0.25 13.63 11.96
N LEU A 152 1.43 13.55 12.60
CA LEU A 152 1.59 13.02 13.95
C LEU A 152 0.76 13.81 14.98
N ASN A 153 0.52 15.11 14.75
CA ASN A 153 -0.35 15.92 15.58
C ASN A 153 -1.78 15.36 15.67
N LEU A 154 -2.30 14.75 14.61
CA LEU A 154 -3.62 14.11 14.65
C LEU A 154 -3.64 12.91 15.61
N ALA A 155 -2.56 12.11 15.64
CA ALA A 155 -2.41 11.04 16.62
C ALA A 155 -2.28 11.58 18.06
N LEU A 156 -1.50 12.63 18.27
CA LEU A 156 -1.26 13.21 19.58
C LEU A 156 -2.49 13.91 20.16
N LYS A 157 -3.20 14.70 19.35
CA LYS A 157 -4.32 15.53 19.78
C LYS A 157 -5.66 14.80 19.74
N TYR A 158 -5.89 13.99 18.71
CA TYR A 158 -7.18 13.36 18.43
C TYR A 158 -7.16 11.83 18.58
N ASN A 159 -6.00 11.24 18.84
CA ASN A 159 -5.76 9.80 18.79
C ASN A 159 -6.12 9.18 17.41
N GLY A 160 -5.70 9.87 16.34
CA GLY A 160 -5.88 9.42 14.96
C GLY A 160 -7.35 9.19 14.59
N TRP A 161 -7.58 8.12 13.84
CA TRP A 161 -8.92 7.75 13.36
C TRP A 161 -9.90 7.32 14.46
N ALA A 162 -9.45 7.16 15.71
CA ALA A 162 -10.39 6.98 16.83
C ALA A 162 -11.32 8.19 17.01
N SER A 163 -10.88 9.39 16.60
CA SER A 163 -11.71 10.60 16.62
C SER A 163 -12.46 10.83 15.32
N ARG A 164 -13.74 11.16 15.45
CA ARG A 164 -14.61 11.52 14.31
C ARG A 164 -14.14 12.76 13.56
N GLU A 165 -13.50 13.70 14.22
CA GLU A 165 -13.02 14.96 13.62
C GLU A 165 -12.01 14.72 12.51
N VAL A 166 -11.24 13.63 12.56
CA VAL A 166 -10.25 13.27 11.54
C VAL A 166 -10.89 12.99 10.17
N VAL A 167 -12.16 12.58 10.15
CA VAL A 167 -12.96 12.43 8.91
C VAL A 167 -12.98 13.74 8.12
N ASP A 168 -13.30 14.84 8.78
CA ASP A 168 -13.42 16.14 8.09
C ASP A 168 -12.06 16.70 7.68
N PHE A 169 -11.00 16.43 8.46
CA PHE A 169 -9.62 16.81 8.09
C PHE A 169 -9.15 16.04 6.87
N PHE A 170 -9.42 14.75 6.78
CA PHE A 170 -9.06 13.94 5.62
C PHE A 170 -9.84 14.33 4.36
N VAL A 171 -11.15 14.55 4.49
CA VAL A 171 -11.99 15.00 3.37
C VAL A 171 -11.51 16.35 2.82
N LYS A 172 -11.17 17.30 3.70
CA LYS A 172 -10.57 18.58 3.32
C LYS A 172 -9.25 18.41 2.59
N TYR A 173 -8.38 17.51 3.07
CA TYR A 173 -7.12 17.20 2.43
C TYR A 173 -7.34 16.63 1.02
N CYS A 174 -8.23 15.65 0.87
CA CYS A 174 -8.61 15.08 -0.43
C CYS A 174 -9.14 16.15 -1.39
N GLU A 175 -10.04 17.01 -0.92
CA GLU A 175 -10.63 18.07 -1.74
C GLU A 175 -9.58 19.04 -2.29
N VAL A 176 -8.59 19.41 -1.47
CA VAL A 176 -7.45 20.25 -1.91
C VAL A 176 -6.69 19.57 -3.04
N LEU A 177 -6.38 18.27 -2.91
CA LEU A 177 -5.64 17.52 -3.93
C LEU A 177 -6.45 17.38 -5.22
N PHE A 178 -7.73 17.00 -5.14
CA PHE A 178 -8.57 16.82 -6.32
C PHE A 178 -8.75 18.12 -7.11
N LYS A 179 -8.89 19.25 -6.41
CA LYS A 179 -8.94 20.57 -7.06
C LYS A 179 -7.61 20.97 -7.68
N ARG A 180 -6.49 20.75 -6.96
CA ARG A 180 -5.15 21.15 -7.42
C ARG A 180 -4.72 20.39 -8.66
N TYR A 181 -5.01 19.09 -8.71
CA TYR A 181 -4.53 18.19 -9.77
C TYR A 181 -5.61 17.81 -10.78
N LYS A 182 -6.74 18.54 -10.82
CA LYS A 182 -7.78 18.36 -11.83
C LYS A 182 -7.22 18.39 -13.24
N GLY A 183 -7.56 17.36 -14.04
CA GLY A 183 -7.08 17.19 -15.41
C GLY A 183 -5.62 16.74 -15.54
N LYS A 184 -4.91 16.50 -14.44
CA LYS A 184 -3.54 15.94 -14.41
C LYS A 184 -3.50 14.53 -13.81
N VAL A 185 -4.26 14.31 -12.75
CA VAL A 185 -4.37 13.01 -12.07
C VAL A 185 -5.82 12.58 -12.13
N HIS A 186 -6.04 11.36 -12.64
CA HIS A 186 -7.39 10.78 -12.75
C HIS A 186 -7.54 9.52 -11.90
N LYS A 187 -6.45 8.84 -11.55
CA LYS A 187 -6.48 7.62 -10.74
C LYS A 187 -5.97 7.87 -9.33
N TRP A 188 -6.82 7.58 -8.34
CA TRP A 188 -6.56 7.85 -6.94
C TRP A 188 -6.83 6.60 -6.08
N ILE A 189 -5.92 6.26 -5.19
CA ILE A 189 -6.15 5.33 -4.08
C ILE A 189 -6.19 6.18 -2.82
N LEU A 190 -7.32 6.15 -2.10
CA LEU A 190 -7.49 7.06 -0.96
C LEU A 190 -6.61 6.66 0.23
N VAL A 191 -6.59 5.37 0.56
CA VAL A 191 -5.81 4.83 1.68
C VAL A 191 -5.10 3.56 1.25
N ASN A 192 -3.82 3.45 1.63
CA ASN A 192 -3.03 2.25 1.38
C ASN A 192 -3.41 1.12 2.34
N GLN A 193 -3.64 -0.09 1.81
CA GLN A 193 -3.80 -1.34 2.56
C GLN A 193 -4.70 -1.22 3.80
N ILE A 194 -5.92 -0.71 3.62
CA ILE A 194 -6.88 -0.36 4.68
C ILE A 194 -7.19 -1.53 5.65
N ASN A 195 -6.96 -2.78 5.24
CA ASN A 195 -7.23 -3.97 6.03
C ASN A 195 -6.12 -4.38 7.02
N LEU A 196 -4.97 -3.70 7.04
CA LEU A 196 -3.86 -4.08 7.93
C LEU A 196 -4.01 -3.63 9.40
N ILE A 197 -5.16 -3.13 9.80
CA ILE A 197 -5.43 -2.68 11.19
C ILE A 197 -5.25 -3.78 12.23
N ILE A 198 -5.37 -5.05 11.84
CA ILE A 198 -5.17 -6.20 12.74
C ILE A 198 -3.74 -6.26 13.25
N HIS A 199 -2.74 -5.96 12.39
CA HIS A 199 -1.33 -6.08 12.74
C HIS A 199 -0.91 -5.10 13.83
N GLU A 200 -1.33 -3.83 13.72
CA GLU A 200 -1.11 -2.81 14.73
C GLU A 200 -2.01 -1.58 14.43
N SER A 201 -2.18 -0.71 15.42
CA SER A 201 -3.15 0.39 15.32
C SER A 201 -2.51 1.71 14.90
N PHE A 202 -1.22 1.90 15.12
CA PHE A 202 -0.65 3.24 15.04
C PHE A 202 -0.30 3.66 13.61
N ASN A 203 0.48 2.87 12.86
CA ASN A 203 0.89 3.29 11.51
C ASN A 203 -0.30 3.38 10.55
N HIS A 204 -1.32 2.53 10.76
CA HIS A 204 -2.52 2.54 9.91
C HIS A 204 -3.53 3.61 10.34
N LEU A 205 -3.77 3.74 11.65
CA LEU A 205 -4.88 4.54 12.17
C LEU A 205 -4.45 5.73 13.03
N GLY A 206 -3.18 5.86 13.37
CA GLY A 206 -2.69 6.90 14.28
C GLY A 206 -3.19 6.72 15.72
N ILE A 207 -3.63 5.52 16.10
CA ILE A 207 -4.17 5.21 17.43
C ILE A 207 -3.05 4.72 18.33
N ALA A 208 -2.71 5.49 19.35
CA ALA A 208 -1.78 5.06 20.40
C ALA A 208 -2.49 4.08 21.34
N SER A 209 -1.86 2.92 21.57
CA SER A 209 -2.49 1.78 22.26
C SER A 209 -2.89 2.06 23.71
N ASP A 210 -2.18 2.99 24.39
CA ASP A 210 -2.44 3.39 25.77
C ASP A 210 -3.50 4.49 25.94
N LYS A 211 -4.10 4.96 24.83
CA LYS A 211 -5.15 6.01 24.86
C LYS A 211 -6.57 5.47 24.71
N VAL A 212 -6.75 4.17 24.70
CA VAL A 212 -8.06 3.50 24.53
C VAL A 212 -8.17 2.32 25.49
N ASP A 213 -9.38 2.09 25.99
CA ASP A 213 -9.65 1.00 26.95
C ASP A 213 -9.76 -0.36 26.24
N ASN A 214 -10.32 -0.37 25.00
CA ASN A 214 -10.46 -1.54 24.17
C ASN A 214 -9.83 -1.27 22.80
N LEU A 215 -8.60 -1.79 22.60
CA LEU A 215 -7.84 -1.52 21.39
C LEU A 215 -8.49 -2.15 20.14
N LEU A 216 -9.05 -3.34 20.26
CA LEU A 216 -9.71 -3.99 19.13
C LEU A 216 -10.95 -3.21 18.65
N GLU A 217 -11.78 -2.75 19.58
CA GLU A 217 -12.92 -1.90 19.26
C GLU A 217 -12.47 -0.57 18.64
N ALA A 218 -11.41 0.05 19.19
CA ALA A 218 -10.86 1.30 18.66
C ALA A 218 -10.32 1.13 17.23
N LYS A 219 -9.68 0.00 16.91
CA LYS A 219 -9.24 -0.33 15.54
C LYS A 219 -10.43 -0.38 14.57
N TYR A 220 -11.49 -1.10 14.91
CA TYR A 220 -12.67 -1.19 14.05
C TYR A 220 -13.47 0.12 13.96
N GLN A 221 -13.58 0.87 15.06
CA GLN A 221 -14.16 2.22 15.01
C GLN A 221 -13.31 3.17 14.16
N GLY A 222 -11.99 3.09 14.29
CA GLY A 222 -11.06 3.91 13.51
C GLY A 222 -11.20 3.65 12.01
N VAL A 223 -11.19 2.40 11.59
CA VAL A 223 -11.35 2.06 10.18
C VAL A 223 -12.76 2.36 9.65
N HIS A 224 -13.81 2.29 10.50
CA HIS A 224 -15.15 2.78 10.14
C HIS A 224 -15.10 4.26 9.77
N ASN A 225 -14.51 5.09 10.62
CA ASN A 225 -14.34 6.52 10.35
C ASN A 225 -13.53 6.78 9.07
N GLU A 226 -12.47 6.00 8.84
CA GLU A 226 -11.64 6.08 7.64
C GLU A 226 -12.42 5.71 6.38
N MET A 227 -13.21 4.62 6.39
CA MET A 227 -14.07 4.23 5.27
C MET A 227 -15.15 5.27 4.98
N VAL A 228 -15.76 5.88 6.00
CA VAL A 228 -16.71 6.99 5.83
C VAL A 228 -16.02 8.20 5.21
N ALA A 229 -14.80 8.53 5.63
CA ALA A 229 -14.03 9.62 5.04
C ALA A 229 -13.70 9.33 3.57
N CYS A 230 -13.30 8.09 3.24
CA CYS A 230 -13.08 7.65 1.86
C CYS A 230 -14.35 7.78 1.01
N ALA A 231 -15.51 7.36 1.51
CA ALA A 231 -16.76 7.47 0.78
C ALA A 231 -17.15 8.92 0.50
N LYS A 232 -17.02 9.81 1.49
CA LYS A 232 -17.24 11.25 1.30
C LYS A 232 -16.27 11.86 0.28
N ALA A 233 -14.99 11.48 0.36
CA ALA A 233 -13.96 11.94 -0.57
C ALA A 233 -14.21 11.44 -2.00
N THR A 234 -14.68 10.20 -2.18
CA THR A 234 -15.05 9.65 -3.49
C THR A 234 -16.14 10.48 -4.16
N LYS A 235 -17.20 10.80 -3.43
CA LYS A 235 -18.26 11.66 -3.95
C LYS A 235 -17.75 13.03 -4.38
N ILE A 236 -16.96 13.69 -3.54
CA ILE A 236 -16.35 15.00 -3.83
C ILE A 236 -15.42 14.91 -5.05
N ALA A 237 -14.65 13.83 -5.19
CA ALA A 237 -13.76 13.63 -6.34
C ALA A 237 -14.54 13.63 -7.66
N HIS A 238 -15.67 12.89 -7.73
CA HIS A 238 -16.52 12.84 -8.91
C HIS A 238 -17.26 14.17 -9.19
N GLU A 239 -17.63 14.91 -8.14
CA GLU A 239 -18.22 16.25 -8.29
C GLU A 239 -17.21 17.28 -8.84
N ILE A 240 -15.94 17.19 -8.44
CA ILE A 240 -14.85 18.06 -8.91
C ILE A 240 -14.49 17.74 -10.36
N ASP A 241 -14.31 16.45 -10.66
CA ASP A 241 -13.99 15.96 -11.99
C ASP A 241 -14.59 14.56 -12.20
N PRO A 242 -15.61 14.41 -13.07
CA PRO A 242 -16.21 13.10 -13.37
C PRO A 242 -15.25 12.10 -14.03
N ALA A 243 -14.06 12.54 -14.48
CA ALA A 243 -13.02 11.67 -15.01
C ALA A 243 -12.16 11.02 -13.91
N ASN A 244 -12.33 11.41 -12.65
CA ASN A 244 -11.64 10.76 -11.54
C ASN A 244 -12.13 9.33 -11.36
N GLU A 245 -11.17 8.41 -11.25
CA GLU A 245 -11.37 7.02 -10.86
C GLU A 245 -10.80 6.82 -9.45
N ILE A 246 -11.67 6.44 -8.53
CA ILE A 246 -11.29 6.28 -7.11
C ILE A 246 -11.22 4.80 -6.77
N GLY A 247 -10.10 4.38 -6.22
CA GLY A 247 -9.85 3.00 -5.82
C GLY A 247 -9.69 2.82 -4.32
N MET A 248 -10.00 1.62 -3.87
CA MET A 248 -9.56 1.10 -2.58
C MET A 248 -8.37 0.16 -2.76
N MET A 249 -7.65 -0.12 -1.67
CA MET A 249 -6.52 -1.04 -1.70
C MET A 249 -6.50 -1.99 -0.51
N PHE A 250 -6.38 -3.29 -0.83
CA PHE A 250 -6.07 -4.34 0.14
C PHE A 250 -4.55 -4.62 0.21
N CYS A 251 -4.07 -5.05 1.38
CA CYS A 251 -3.02 -6.07 1.41
C CYS A 251 -3.71 -7.43 1.25
N SER A 252 -3.38 -8.20 0.23
CA SER A 252 -4.02 -9.49 0.03
C SER A 252 -3.50 -10.50 1.07
N ASN A 253 -4.29 -10.72 2.11
CA ASN A 253 -4.04 -11.67 3.20
C ASN A 253 -4.95 -12.91 3.10
N LEU A 254 -5.48 -13.20 1.91
CA LEU A 254 -6.29 -14.38 1.69
C LEU A 254 -5.49 -15.64 2.01
N THR A 255 -6.12 -16.57 2.72
CA THR A 255 -5.51 -17.79 3.20
C THR A 255 -6.13 -19.02 2.56
N TYR A 256 -5.35 -20.11 2.52
CA TYR A 256 -5.88 -21.44 2.19
C TYR A 256 -6.25 -22.19 3.47
N PRO A 257 -7.21 -23.14 3.41
CA PRO A 257 -7.50 -23.98 4.55
C PRO A 257 -6.28 -24.87 4.87
N ILE A 258 -5.92 -24.97 6.16
CA ILE A 258 -4.77 -25.76 6.63
C ILE A 258 -4.95 -27.26 6.36
N SER A 259 -6.20 -27.71 6.21
CA SER A 259 -6.55 -29.08 5.81
C SER A 259 -7.92 -29.11 5.08
N HIS A 260 -8.28 -30.30 4.59
CA HIS A 260 -9.57 -30.55 3.96
C HIS A 260 -10.71 -30.88 4.97
N ARG A 261 -10.47 -30.82 6.27
CA ARG A 261 -11.50 -30.98 7.29
C ARG A 261 -12.53 -29.86 7.17
N PRO A 262 -13.86 -30.15 7.24
CA PRO A 262 -14.89 -29.12 7.14
C PRO A 262 -14.71 -27.96 8.13
N GLU A 263 -14.23 -28.23 9.34
CA GLU A 263 -13.94 -27.23 10.36
C GLU A 263 -12.84 -26.27 9.90
N ASP A 264 -11.74 -26.79 9.37
CA ASP A 264 -10.62 -25.97 8.86
C ASP A 264 -11.06 -25.12 7.66
N VAL A 265 -11.84 -25.69 6.74
CA VAL A 265 -12.42 -24.95 5.60
C VAL A 265 -13.36 -23.85 6.10
N TYR A 266 -14.21 -24.12 7.10
CA TYR A 266 -15.12 -23.13 7.68
C TYR A 266 -14.39 -21.97 8.35
N TRP A 267 -13.38 -22.26 9.17
CA TRP A 267 -12.64 -21.21 9.88
C TRP A 267 -11.75 -20.42 8.93
N ASN A 268 -11.19 -21.04 7.89
CA ASN A 268 -10.52 -20.34 6.80
C ASN A 268 -11.47 -19.37 6.06
N MET A 269 -12.70 -19.82 5.79
CA MET A 269 -13.72 -18.93 5.21
C MET A 269 -14.01 -17.73 6.13
N ARG A 270 -14.12 -17.96 7.45
CA ARG A 270 -14.31 -16.87 8.43
C ARG A 270 -13.17 -15.88 8.43
N HIS A 271 -11.91 -16.36 8.36
CA HIS A 271 -10.74 -15.52 8.23
C HIS A 271 -10.83 -14.65 6.97
N ASN A 272 -11.04 -15.25 5.81
CA ASN A 272 -11.12 -14.54 4.54
C ASN A 272 -12.33 -13.57 4.48
N GLN A 273 -13.44 -13.86 5.17
CA GLN A 273 -14.55 -12.91 5.28
C GLN A 273 -14.11 -11.60 5.95
N MET A 274 -13.29 -11.66 7.01
CA MET A 274 -12.80 -10.44 7.67
C MET A 274 -11.78 -9.69 6.80
N GLU A 275 -11.03 -10.37 5.95
CA GLU A 275 -10.20 -9.72 4.92
C GLU A 275 -11.04 -9.01 3.84
N TYR A 276 -12.17 -9.59 3.44
CA TYR A 276 -13.10 -8.98 2.48
C TYR A 276 -13.91 -7.80 3.05
N LEU A 277 -14.04 -7.68 4.38
CA LEU A 277 -14.90 -6.70 5.05
C LEU A 277 -14.80 -5.30 4.43
N TYR A 278 -13.59 -4.82 4.25
CA TYR A 278 -13.30 -3.46 3.78
C TYR A 278 -13.76 -3.25 2.33
N GLY A 279 -13.51 -4.22 1.47
CA GLY A 279 -13.98 -4.20 0.09
C GLY A 279 -15.50 -4.34 -0.01
N ASP A 280 -16.11 -5.18 0.82
CA ASP A 280 -17.57 -5.29 0.86
C ASP A 280 -18.21 -3.94 1.19
N ILE A 281 -17.64 -3.19 2.14
CA ILE A 281 -18.15 -1.86 2.50
C ILE A 281 -17.84 -0.84 1.41
N MET A 282 -16.61 -0.76 0.94
CA MET A 282 -16.19 0.29 0.01
C MET A 282 -16.69 0.07 -1.44
N VAL A 283 -16.98 -1.18 -1.83
CA VAL A 283 -17.52 -1.51 -3.17
C VAL A 283 -19.04 -1.63 -3.17
N ARG A 284 -19.64 -2.18 -2.09
CA ARG A 284 -21.09 -2.46 -2.02
C ARG A 284 -21.85 -1.40 -1.23
N GLY A 285 -21.17 -0.60 -0.41
CA GLY A 285 -21.76 0.50 0.35
C GLY A 285 -22.52 0.11 1.62
N TYR A 286 -22.29 -1.11 2.16
CA TYR A 286 -22.96 -1.55 3.39
C TYR A 286 -22.16 -2.59 4.15
N TYR A 287 -22.42 -2.72 5.46
CA TYR A 287 -21.83 -3.72 6.32
C TYR A 287 -22.44 -5.11 6.07
N PRO A 288 -21.62 -6.13 5.74
CA PRO A 288 -22.13 -7.49 5.56
C PRO A 288 -22.48 -8.16 6.89
N GLY A 289 -23.44 -9.10 6.86
CA GLY A 289 -23.94 -9.77 8.08
C GLY A 289 -22.88 -10.54 8.86
N TYR A 290 -21.86 -11.08 8.19
CA TYR A 290 -20.76 -11.77 8.87
C TYR A 290 -19.90 -10.81 9.72
N ALA A 291 -19.77 -9.54 9.29
CA ALA A 291 -19.04 -8.52 10.05
C ALA A 291 -19.81 -8.12 11.32
N LEU A 292 -21.12 -7.91 11.20
CA LEU A 292 -21.98 -7.59 12.35
C LEU A 292 -21.95 -8.74 13.38
N ARG A 293 -21.99 -9.99 12.88
CA ARG A 293 -21.82 -11.17 13.73
C ARG A 293 -20.45 -11.21 14.42
N TYR A 294 -19.36 -10.92 13.70
CA TYR A 294 -18.02 -10.87 14.28
C TYR A 294 -17.94 -9.81 15.39
N TYR A 295 -18.54 -8.65 15.17
CA TYR A 295 -18.56 -7.57 16.16
C TYR A 295 -19.32 -7.98 17.42
N ASP A 296 -20.48 -8.63 17.27
CA ASP A 296 -21.26 -9.16 18.39
C ASP A 296 -20.47 -10.23 19.18
N GLU A 297 -19.86 -11.20 18.48
CA GLU A 297 -19.05 -12.26 19.10
C GLU A 297 -17.82 -11.72 19.88
N HIS A 298 -17.30 -10.53 19.50
CA HIS A 298 -16.09 -9.92 20.11
C HIS A 298 -16.42 -8.70 20.98
N ASN A 299 -17.70 -8.41 21.23
CA ASN A 299 -18.17 -7.23 21.98
C ASN A 299 -17.60 -5.91 21.42
N ILE A 300 -17.60 -5.76 20.08
CA ILE A 300 -17.17 -4.57 19.37
C ILE A 300 -18.40 -3.72 19.04
N HIS A 301 -18.42 -2.48 19.53
CA HIS A 301 -19.53 -1.55 19.31
C HIS A 301 -19.08 -0.40 18.40
N ILE A 302 -19.57 -0.39 17.18
CA ILE A 302 -19.28 0.67 16.23
C ILE A 302 -20.34 1.77 16.32
N ASN A 303 -19.91 2.98 16.58
CA ASN A 303 -20.75 4.17 16.54
C ASN A 303 -20.96 4.64 15.10
N PHE A 304 -22.17 4.50 14.60
CA PHE A 304 -22.59 5.11 13.35
C PHE A 304 -23.13 6.51 13.62
N TYR A 305 -22.57 7.50 12.97
CA TYR A 305 -23.04 8.87 13.05
C TYR A 305 -24.11 9.14 11.97
N PRO A 306 -25.01 10.13 12.18
CA PRO A 306 -26.00 10.49 11.15
C PRO A 306 -25.34 10.76 9.79
N GLY A 307 -25.82 10.08 8.75
CA GLY A 307 -25.32 10.21 7.38
C GLY A 307 -24.19 9.26 6.99
N ASP A 308 -23.71 8.39 7.89
CA ASP A 308 -22.63 7.45 7.57
C ASP A 308 -23.09 6.38 6.58
N GLU A 309 -24.27 5.80 6.79
CA GLU A 309 -24.82 4.78 5.89
C GLU A 309 -25.08 5.34 4.47
N GLU A 310 -25.61 6.57 4.38
CA GLU A 310 -25.78 7.24 3.11
C GLU A 310 -24.41 7.51 2.44
N ALA A 311 -23.46 8.02 3.19
CA ALA A 311 -22.11 8.28 2.64
C ALA A 311 -21.46 7.01 2.09
N LEU A 312 -21.49 5.92 2.84
CA LEU A 312 -20.94 4.63 2.39
C LEU A 312 -21.65 4.12 1.12
N LYS A 313 -22.97 4.24 1.05
CA LYS A 313 -23.76 3.80 -0.10
C LYS A 313 -23.53 4.63 -1.36
N GLU A 314 -23.36 5.95 -1.22
CA GLU A 314 -23.21 6.88 -2.33
C GLU A 314 -21.75 7.02 -2.80
N GLY A 315 -20.78 6.76 -1.92
CA GLY A 315 -19.36 6.96 -2.17
C GLY A 315 -18.59 5.66 -2.43
N THR A 316 -19.20 4.71 -3.17
CA THR A 316 -18.51 3.46 -3.54
C THR A 316 -17.40 3.69 -4.56
N VAL A 317 -16.35 2.87 -4.50
CA VAL A 317 -15.16 3.01 -5.33
C VAL A 317 -15.37 2.51 -6.76
N ASP A 318 -14.54 3.01 -7.70
CA ASP A 318 -14.58 2.65 -9.13
C ASP A 318 -13.78 1.41 -9.43
N PHE A 319 -12.66 1.17 -8.74
CA PHE A 319 -11.79 0.01 -8.91
C PHE A 319 -11.30 -0.54 -7.58
N VAL A 320 -10.83 -1.76 -7.61
CA VAL A 320 -10.17 -2.43 -6.47
C VAL A 320 -8.70 -2.62 -6.79
N SER A 321 -7.84 -2.33 -5.84
CA SER A 321 -6.41 -2.60 -5.97
C SER A 321 -5.90 -3.44 -4.81
N LEU A 322 -4.77 -4.10 -5.03
CA LEU A 322 -4.16 -4.97 -4.05
C LEU A 322 -2.64 -4.90 -4.09
N SER A 323 -2.03 -5.09 -2.93
CA SER A 323 -0.67 -5.58 -2.81
C SER A 323 -0.70 -7.09 -2.62
N TYR A 324 0.23 -7.79 -3.28
CA TYR A 324 0.38 -9.23 -3.12
C TYR A 324 1.86 -9.57 -2.90
N TYR A 325 2.15 -10.19 -1.76
CA TYR A 325 3.52 -10.55 -1.39
C TYR A 325 3.66 -12.01 -0.99
N TYR A 326 2.63 -12.61 -0.39
CA TYR A 326 2.67 -13.97 0.15
C TYR A 326 1.26 -14.56 0.26
N SER A 327 1.19 -15.87 0.46
CA SER A 327 0.00 -16.59 0.95
C SER A 327 0.29 -17.26 2.29
N ARG A 328 -0.76 -17.59 3.03
CA ARG A 328 -0.70 -18.25 4.34
C ARG A 328 -1.81 -19.29 4.46
N LEU A 329 -1.84 -20.00 5.58
CA LEU A 329 -2.87 -20.98 5.92
C LEU A 329 -3.68 -20.50 7.12
N SER A 330 -4.99 -20.80 7.12
CA SER A 330 -5.87 -20.65 8.27
C SER A 330 -6.76 -21.88 8.42
N GLY A 331 -7.39 -22.03 9.58
CA GLY A 331 -8.24 -23.15 9.93
C GLY A 331 -8.66 -23.01 11.38
N GLU A 332 -9.28 -24.04 11.97
CA GLU A 332 -9.81 -23.97 13.33
C GLU A 332 -8.74 -23.58 14.35
N GLU A 333 -7.62 -24.28 14.38
CA GLU A 333 -6.58 -24.05 15.36
C GLU A 333 -5.86 -22.71 15.14
N PRO A 334 -5.34 -22.37 13.93
CA PRO A 334 -4.73 -21.06 13.70
C PRO A 334 -5.68 -19.89 13.94
N TYR A 335 -6.93 -19.97 13.49
CA TYR A 335 -7.90 -18.88 13.66
C TYR A 335 -8.20 -18.57 15.12
N LEU A 336 -8.33 -19.59 15.94
CA LEU A 336 -8.71 -19.44 17.36
C LEU A 336 -7.52 -19.14 18.29
N HIS A 337 -6.29 -19.52 17.92
CA HIS A 337 -5.15 -19.55 18.84
C HIS A 337 -3.88 -18.86 18.34
N SER A 338 -3.79 -18.46 17.06
CA SER A 338 -2.68 -17.63 16.61
C SER A 338 -3.03 -16.14 16.65
N GLU A 339 -2.04 -15.28 16.82
CA GLU A 339 -2.20 -13.83 16.96
C GLU A 339 -2.96 -13.20 15.79
N LEU A 340 -2.68 -13.66 14.56
CA LEU A 340 -3.28 -13.11 13.32
C LEU A 340 -4.31 -14.05 12.69
N GLY A 341 -4.72 -15.11 13.36
CA GLY A 341 -5.65 -16.09 12.80
C GLY A 341 -5.09 -16.93 11.64
N GLN A 342 -3.77 -16.89 11.40
CA GLN A 342 -3.10 -17.50 10.26
C GLN A 342 -1.66 -17.94 10.58
N VAL A 343 -1.14 -18.90 9.81
CA VAL A 343 0.21 -19.44 9.95
C VAL A 343 0.92 -19.50 8.59
N PRO A 344 2.27 -19.52 8.54
CA PRO A 344 3.01 -19.73 7.30
C PRO A 344 2.63 -21.06 6.62
N ASN A 345 2.65 -21.06 5.28
CA ASN A 345 2.49 -22.28 4.50
C ASN A 345 3.83 -23.02 4.39
N PRO A 346 4.00 -24.24 4.95
CA PRO A 346 5.25 -24.97 4.91
C PRO A 346 5.56 -25.58 3.53
N ASP A 347 4.59 -25.65 2.64
CA ASP A 347 4.71 -26.33 1.33
C ASP A 347 5.28 -25.41 0.23
N ILE A 348 5.52 -24.13 0.54
CA ILE A 348 6.08 -23.16 -0.41
C ILE A 348 7.39 -22.56 0.11
N PRO A 349 8.32 -22.16 -0.79
CA PRO A 349 9.53 -21.46 -0.38
C PRO A 349 9.21 -20.10 0.23
N ALA A 350 10.11 -19.58 1.05
CA ALA A 350 9.96 -18.27 1.67
C ALA A 350 11.20 -17.40 1.44
N SER A 351 11.02 -16.08 1.45
CA SER A 351 12.11 -15.10 1.44
C SER A 351 12.88 -15.10 2.77
N ASP A 352 14.01 -14.37 2.83
CA ASP A 352 14.79 -14.19 4.06
C ASP A 352 13.97 -13.58 5.21
N TRP A 353 12.92 -12.83 4.89
CA TRP A 353 11.96 -12.26 5.85
C TRP A 353 10.78 -13.20 6.18
N GLY A 354 10.81 -14.45 5.73
CA GLY A 354 9.77 -15.45 6.02
C GLY A 354 8.48 -15.30 5.22
N TRP A 355 8.48 -14.51 4.16
CA TRP A 355 7.31 -14.33 3.30
C TRP A 355 7.24 -15.46 2.27
N GLY A 356 6.13 -16.19 2.27
CA GLY A 356 5.91 -17.31 1.36
C GLY A 356 5.83 -16.86 -0.10
N ILE A 357 6.60 -17.48 -0.99
CA ILE A 357 6.63 -17.16 -2.42
C ILE A 357 5.61 -18.04 -3.13
N ASP A 358 4.47 -17.47 -3.49
CA ASP A 358 3.35 -18.17 -4.11
C ASP A 358 2.78 -17.39 -5.30
N PRO A 359 3.35 -17.57 -6.50
CA PRO A 359 2.82 -16.91 -7.70
C PRO A 359 1.38 -17.30 -8.03
N LEU A 360 1.01 -18.58 -7.85
CA LEU A 360 -0.35 -19.06 -8.13
C LEU A 360 -1.39 -18.41 -7.19
N GLY A 361 -1.00 -18.08 -5.97
CA GLY A 361 -1.85 -17.37 -5.02
C GLY A 361 -2.27 -15.99 -5.51
N LEU A 362 -1.44 -15.30 -6.31
CA LEU A 362 -1.84 -14.05 -6.96
C LEU A 362 -3.01 -14.27 -7.93
N ARG A 363 -2.95 -15.34 -8.78
CA ARG A 363 -4.06 -15.67 -9.68
C ARG A 363 -5.33 -16.03 -8.93
N ILE A 364 -5.21 -16.79 -7.84
CA ILE A 364 -6.34 -17.15 -6.97
C ILE A 364 -6.97 -15.88 -6.42
N ALA A 365 -6.19 -14.99 -5.80
CA ALA A 365 -6.67 -13.74 -5.23
C ALA A 365 -7.37 -12.84 -6.28
N LEU A 366 -6.78 -12.72 -7.48
CA LEU A 366 -7.37 -11.93 -8.57
C LEU A 366 -8.73 -12.49 -9.01
N ASN A 367 -8.86 -13.82 -9.15
CA ASN A 367 -10.15 -14.45 -9.49
C ASN A 367 -11.18 -14.26 -8.37
N GLU A 368 -10.80 -14.44 -7.09
CA GLU A 368 -11.69 -14.28 -5.95
C GLU A 368 -12.19 -12.83 -5.81
N TYR A 369 -11.31 -11.83 -5.97
CA TYR A 369 -11.72 -10.42 -5.94
C TYR A 369 -12.59 -10.05 -7.14
N TRP A 370 -12.28 -10.58 -8.33
CA TRP A 370 -13.10 -10.38 -9.51
C TRP A 370 -14.49 -10.98 -9.35
N ASP A 371 -14.60 -12.23 -8.94
CA ASP A 371 -15.90 -12.89 -8.72
C ASP A 371 -16.73 -12.16 -7.67
N ARG A 372 -16.07 -11.60 -6.65
CA ARG A 372 -16.76 -10.92 -5.56
C ARG A 372 -17.23 -9.51 -5.90
N TYR A 373 -16.42 -8.74 -6.62
CA TYR A 373 -16.64 -7.30 -6.78
C TYR A 373 -17.02 -6.86 -8.18
N GLN A 374 -16.63 -7.60 -9.21
CA GLN A 374 -16.86 -7.25 -10.63
C GLN A 374 -16.46 -5.81 -10.95
N LYS A 375 -15.34 -5.35 -10.36
CA LYS A 375 -14.72 -4.04 -10.58
C LYS A 375 -13.34 -4.26 -11.20
N PRO A 376 -12.84 -3.32 -12.02
CA PRO A 376 -11.46 -3.38 -12.52
C PRO A 376 -10.45 -3.62 -11.39
N LEU A 377 -9.45 -4.49 -11.64
CA LEU A 377 -8.42 -4.82 -10.66
C LEU A 377 -7.06 -4.25 -11.06
N TYR A 378 -6.32 -3.74 -10.07
CA TYR A 378 -4.94 -3.32 -10.23
C TYR A 378 -4.07 -4.00 -9.18
N ILE A 379 -2.98 -4.65 -9.59
CA ILE A 379 -1.93 -5.09 -8.67
C ILE A 379 -1.01 -3.89 -8.46
N THR A 380 -1.26 -3.14 -7.40
CA THR A 380 -0.56 -1.88 -7.13
C THR A 380 0.71 -2.04 -6.29
N GLU A 381 0.98 -3.26 -5.81
CA GLU A 381 2.26 -3.65 -5.24
C GLU A 381 2.47 -5.16 -5.41
N ASN A 382 3.66 -5.55 -5.88
CA ASN A 382 4.19 -6.90 -5.83
C ASN A 382 5.72 -6.85 -5.89
N GLY A 383 6.43 -7.67 -5.14
CA GLY A 383 7.90 -7.64 -5.15
C GLY A 383 8.54 -8.56 -4.14
N LEU A 384 9.82 -8.80 -4.35
CA LEU A 384 10.68 -9.60 -3.48
C LEU A 384 11.70 -8.70 -2.79
N GLY A 385 11.62 -8.62 -1.46
CA GLY A 385 12.70 -8.07 -0.66
C GLY A 385 13.85 -9.06 -0.59
N ALA A 386 15.06 -8.64 -0.97
CA ALA A 386 16.24 -9.48 -0.99
C ALA A 386 17.51 -8.67 -0.68
N TYR A 387 18.57 -9.35 -0.23
CA TYR A 387 19.90 -8.76 -0.16
C TYR A 387 20.55 -8.81 -1.55
N ASP A 388 20.97 -7.65 -2.05
CA ASP A 388 21.71 -7.55 -3.32
C ASP A 388 23.19 -7.48 -3.07
N LYS A 389 23.98 -7.96 -4.03
CA LYS A 389 25.44 -7.91 -4.02
C LYS A 389 25.92 -7.09 -5.19
N VAL A 390 26.75 -6.08 -4.90
CA VAL A 390 27.50 -5.33 -5.91
C VAL A 390 28.78 -6.11 -6.22
N GLU A 391 28.99 -6.49 -7.48
CA GLU A 391 30.18 -7.20 -7.92
C GLU A 391 31.38 -6.23 -8.07
N ALA A 392 32.59 -6.78 -8.23
CA ALA A 392 33.82 -5.99 -8.29
C ALA A 392 33.88 -4.99 -9.47
N ASP A 393 33.15 -5.27 -10.55
CA ASP A 393 33.01 -4.40 -11.72
C ASP A 393 31.85 -3.40 -11.60
N GLY A 394 31.11 -3.44 -10.49
CA GLY A 394 29.96 -2.59 -10.21
C GLY A 394 28.63 -3.12 -10.75
N SER A 395 28.60 -4.29 -11.40
CA SER A 395 27.36 -4.94 -11.83
C SER A 395 26.58 -5.50 -10.63
N ILE A 396 25.25 -5.66 -10.81
CA ILE A 396 24.36 -6.22 -9.78
C ILE A 396 23.47 -7.24 -10.46
N HIS A 397 23.76 -8.51 -10.18
CA HIS A 397 23.04 -9.66 -10.72
C HIS A 397 21.96 -10.11 -9.76
N ASP A 398 20.69 -9.96 -10.15
CA ASP A 398 19.53 -10.31 -9.32
C ASP A 398 18.54 -11.28 -10.00
N PRO A 399 19.04 -12.47 -10.47
CA PRO A 399 18.20 -13.44 -11.19
C PRO A 399 17.06 -13.98 -10.32
N TYR A 400 17.21 -14.00 -8.99
CA TYR A 400 16.17 -14.36 -8.03
C TYR A 400 14.97 -13.41 -8.08
N ARG A 401 15.21 -12.10 -8.29
CA ARG A 401 14.15 -11.09 -8.45
C ARG A 401 13.45 -11.25 -9.79
N ILE A 402 14.22 -11.47 -10.85
CA ILE A 402 13.69 -11.76 -12.18
C ILE A 402 12.78 -13.00 -12.14
N ASP A 403 13.23 -14.09 -11.53
CA ASP A 403 12.46 -15.34 -11.41
C ASP A 403 11.16 -15.14 -10.64
N TYR A 404 11.22 -14.41 -9.51
CA TYR A 404 10.04 -14.07 -8.72
C TYR A 404 9.02 -13.27 -9.54
N LEU A 405 9.46 -12.16 -10.14
CA LEU A 405 8.57 -11.27 -10.90
C LEU A 405 8.01 -11.96 -12.15
N ARG A 406 8.82 -12.72 -12.88
CA ARG A 406 8.39 -13.49 -14.04
C ARG A 406 7.23 -14.43 -13.70
N LYS A 407 7.39 -15.24 -12.66
CA LYS A 407 6.37 -16.17 -12.21
C LYS A 407 5.07 -15.47 -11.79
N HIS A 408 5.16 -14.29 -11.20
CA HIS A 408 3.97 -13.51 -10.83
C HIS A 408 3.31 -12.88 -12.06
N VAL A 409 4.08 -12.30 -12.98
CA VAL A 409 3.55 -11.72 -14.23
C VAL A 409 2.88 -12.81 -15.10
N GLU A 410 3.45 -14.03 -15.15
CA GLU A 410 2.79 -15.18 -15.79
C GLU A 410 1.38 -15.40 -15.22
N GLN A 411 1.20 -15.30 -13.90
CA GLN A 411 -0.12 -15.46 -13.26
C GLN A 411 -1.06 -14.29 -13.53
N VAL A 412 -0.55 -13.08 -13.70
CA VAL A 412 -1.34 -11.93 -14.16
C VAL A 412 -1.88 -12.18 -15.57
N VAL A 413 -1.04 -12.64 -16.49
CA VAL A 413 -1.44 -13.02 -17.86
C VAL A 413 -2.49 -14.14 -17.84
N GLU A 414 -2.29 -15.16 -17.01
CA GLU A 414 -3.26 -16.24 -16.85
C GLU A 414 -4.60 -15.76 -16.27
N SER A 415 -4.59 -14.81 -15.33
CA SER A 415 -5.82 -14.21 -14.79
C SER A 415 -6.62 -13.46 -15.86
N VAL A 416 -5.94 -12.75 -16.76
CA VAL A 416 -6.61 -12.10 -17.91
C VAL A 416 -7.21 -13.14 -18.84
N LYS A 417 -6.56 -14.31 -19.02
CA LYS A 417 -7.12 -15.45 -19.78
C LYS A 417 -8.34 -16.06 -19.09
N ASP A 418 -8.38 -16.05 -17.74
CA ASP A 418 -9.55 -16.48 -16.97
C ASP A 418 -10.76 -15.52 -17.12
N GLY A 419 -10.54 -14.32 -17.69
CA GLY A 419 -11.58 -13.32 -17.90
C GLY A 419 -11.64 -12.24 -16.80
N VAL A 420 -10.62 -12.17 -15.95
CA VAL A 420 -10.48 -11.12 -14.93
C VAL A 420 -10.10 -9.80 -15.60
N ASP A 421 -10.80 -8.70 -15.27
CA ASP A 421 -10.48 -7.36 -15.75
C ASP A 421 -9.30 -6.77 -14.96
N VAL A 422 -8.09 -7.28 -15.23
CA VAL A 422 -6.84 -6.75 -14.67
C VAL A 422 -6.32 -5.65 -15.58
N ARG A 423 -6.14 -4.44 -15.03
CA ARG A 423 -5.76 -3.25 -15.81
C ARG A 423 -4.36 -2.73 -15.54
N GLY A 424 -3.67 -3.21 -14.50
CA GLY A 424 -2.31 -2.75 -14.23
C GLY A 424 -1.54 -3.62 -13.26
N TYR A 425 -0.22 -3.60 -13.40
CA TYR A 425 0.75 -4.29 -12.56
C TYR A 425 1.90 -3.36 -12.21
N TYR A 426 2.14 -3.17 -10.90
CA TYR A 426 3.10 -2.23 -10.37
C TYR A 426 4.06 -2.94 -9.41
N PRO A 427 5.26 -3.32 -9.85
CA PRO A 427 6.31 -3.76 -8.95
C PRO A 427 6.57 -2.75 -7.83
N TRP A 428 6.68 -3.26 -6.61
CA TRP A 428 6.94 -2.44 -5.44
C TRP A 428 8.41 -1.99 -5.38
N GLY A 429 8.61 -0.71 -5.11
CA GLY A 429 9.93 -0.14 -4.92
C GLY A 429 10.85 -0.34 -6.13
N PRO A 430 10.48 0.05 -7.37
CA PRO A 430 11.31 -0.17 -8.56
C PRO A 430 12.69 0.51 -8.49
N ILE A 431 12.85 1.47 -7.60
CA ILE A 431 14.13 1.95 -7.05
C ILE A 431 14.20 1.55 -5.58
N ASP A 432 15.35 1.15 -5.07
CA ASP A 432 15.50 0.77 -3.66
C ASP A 432 15.06 1.89 -2.73
N ILE A 433 14.15 1.61 -1.81
CA ILE A 433 13.61 2.54 -0.82
C ILE A 433 13.68 1.93 0.57
N ILE A 434 13.41 2.73 1.59
CA ILE A 434 13.33 2.23 2.96
C ILE A 434 12.15 1.28 3.09
N SER A 435 12.36 0.07 3.62
CA SER A 435 11.28 -0.89 3.85
C SER A 435 10.21 -0.34 4.79
N CYS A 436 8.94 -0.59 4.49
CA CYS A 436 7.83 -0.11 5.29
C CYS A 436 7.83 -0.76 6.69
N SER A 437 7.88 -2.09 6.75
CA SER A 437 7.67 -2.86 7.97
C SER A 437 8.88 -2.90 8.91
N SER A 438 10.10 -2.81 8.36
CA SER A 438 11.35 -2.98 9.14
C SER A 438 12.22 -1.73 9.22
N SER A 439 11.84 -0.67 8.50
CA SER A 439 12.60 0.60 8.42
C SER A 439 14.09 0.36 8.15
N GLU A 440 14.39 -0.37 7.06
CA GLU A 440 15.73 -0.70 6.60
C GLU A 440 15.85 -0.55 5.08
N ILE A 441 17.05 -0.25 4.56
CA ILE A 441 17.27 -0.13 3.11
C ILE A 441 17.81 -1.42 2.50
N GLU A 442 18.46 -2.29 3.26
CA GLU A 442 19.05 -3.53 2.72
C GLU A 442 18.01 -4.60 2.39
N LYS A 443 16.76 -4.43 2.78
CA LYS A 443 15.61 -5.17 2.23
C LYS A 443 15.23 -4.58 0.89
N ARG A 444 15.97 -4.94 -0.15
CA ARG A 444 15.91 -4.30 -1.46
C ARG A 444 14.87 -4.95 -2.36
N TYR A 445 14.04 -4.11 -2.99
CA TYR A 445 13.01 -4.53 -3.93
C TYR A 445 13.32 -4.11 -5.37
N GLY A 446 14.17 -3.08 -5.54
CA GLY A 446 14.28 -2.30 -6.76
C GLY A 446 14.99 -2.96 -7.91
N PHE A 447 14.70 -2.45 -9.08
CA PHE A 447 15.47 -2.63 -10.33
C PHE A 447 16.67 -1.68 -10.37
N ILE A 448 16.61 -0.61 -9.57
CA ILE A 448 17.62 0.43 -9.44
C ILE A 448 18.15 0.36 -8.00
N TYR A 449 19.42 0.03 -7.88
CA TYR A 449 20.14 0.01 -6.61
C TYR A 449 20.44 1.43 -6.14
N VAL A 450 20.26 1.67 -4.84
CA VAL A 450 20.69 2.89 -4.17
C VAL A 450 21.84 2.56 -3.24
N ASP A 451 22.98 3.18 -3.43
CA ASP A 451 24.21 2.91 -2.69
C ASP A 451 24.17 3.48 -1.26
N TYR A 452 23.37 2.82 -0.41
CA TYR A 452 23.31 3.02 1.03
C TYR A 452 23.21 1.66 1.74
N ASP A 453 23.86 1.54 2.89
CA ASP A 453 23.59 0.46 3.87
C ASP A 453 22.55 0.91 4.92
N ASN A 454 22.25 0.04 5.88
CA ASN A 454 21.28 0.34 6.96
C ASN A 454 21.71 1.46 7.92
N GLN A 455 22.99 1.85 7.92
CA GLN A 455 23.54 3.00 8.65
C GLN A 455 23.67 4.24 7.76
N PHE A 456 23.22 4.17 6.48
CA PHE A 456 23.39 5.20 5.47
C PHE A 456 24.84 5.54 5.13
N ASN A 457 25.76 4.58 5.29
CA ASN A 457 27.04 4.68 4.61
C ASN A 457 26.83 4.45 3.12
N GLY A 458 27.65 5.12 2.30
CA GLY A 458 27.54 5.05 0.84
C GLY A 458 27.37 6.42 0.21
N THR A 459 27.18 6.44 -1.09
CA THR A 459 27.16 7.66 -1.89
C THR A 459 25.77 8.09 -2.34
N GLY A 460 24.78 7.22 -2.18
CA GLY A 460 23.42 7.40 -2.74
C GLY A 460 23.37 7.25 -4.26
N LYS A 461 24.47 6.84 -4.92
CA LYS A 461 24.50 6.61 -6.37
C LYS A 461 23.45 5.57 -6.77
N ARG A 462 22.78 5.83 -7.90
CA ARG A 462 21.86 4.88 -8.53
C ARG A 462 22.61 3.99 -9.51
N SER A 463 22.40 2.68 -9.45
CA SER A 463 22.98 1.71 -10.39
C SER A 463 21.89 0.74 -10.86
N LEU A 464 21.89 0.42 -12.16
CA LEU A 464 20.87 -0.46 -12.75
C LEU A 464 21.21 -1.92 -12.46
N LYS A 465 20.21 -2.73 -12.08
CA LYS A 465 20.34 -4.18 -11.86
C LYS A 465 19.93 -4.94 -13.13
N ASP A 466 20.19 -6.25 -13.20
CA ASP A 466 19.75 -7.07 -14.33
C ASP A 466 18.23 -7.05 -14.49
N SER A 467 17.48 -7.01 -13.39
CA SER A 467 16.02 -6.89 -13.39
C SER A 467 15.49 -5.62 -14.06
N TYR A 468 16.26 -4.55 -14.12
CA TYR A 468 15.91 -3.33 -14.86
C TYR A 468 15.73 -3.62 -16.35
N TYR A 469 16.69 -4.32 -16.95
CA TYR A 469 16.68 -4.66 -18.38
C TYR A 469 15.62 -5.72 -18.67
N TRP A 470 15.43 -6.66 -17.77
CA TRP A 470 14.35 -7.64 -17.87
C TRP A 470 12.98 -6.96 -17.86
N TYR A 471 12.70 -6.06 -16.91
CA TYR A 471 11.41 -5.37 -16.85
C TYR A 471 11.17 -4.47 -18.06
N LYS A 472 12.23 -3.82 -18.58
CA LYS A 472 12.16 -3.07 -19.84
C LYS A 472 11.70 -3.95 -21.01
N LYS A 473 12.10 -5.21 -21.06
CA LYS A 473 11.67 -6.15 -22.08
C LYS A 473 10.19 -6.54 -21.90
N VAL A 474 9.76 -6.78 -20.66
CA VAL A 474 8.36 -7.06 -20.31
C VAL A 474 7.45 -5.93 -20.76
N THR A 475 7.77 -4.68 -20.41
CA THR A 475 6.96 -3.51 -20.80
C THR A 475 6.89 -3.31 -22.31
N ALA A 476 8.03 -3.44 -23.01
CA ALA A 476 8.12 -3.28 -24.46
C ALA A 476 7.32 -4.34 -25.23
N SER A 477 7.20 -5.56 -24.69
CA SER A 477 6.45 -6.65 -25.28
C SER A 477 4.99 -6.73 -24.82
N ASN A 478 4.53 -5.79 -23.98
CA ASN A 478 3.23 -5.86 -23.32
C ASN A 478 3.01 -7.20 -22.58
N GLY A 479 4.05 -7.71 -21.90
CA GLY A 479 4.01 -8.95 -21.13
C GLY A 479 4.10 -10.24 -21.97
N GLU A 480 4.37 -10.17 -23.27
CA GLU A 480 4.49 -11.36 -24.12
C GLU A 480 5.87 -12.03 -24.04
N ASP A 481 6.92 -11.27 -23.76
CA ASP A 481 8.30 -11.77 -23.60
C ASP A 481 8.75 -11.65 -22.14
N LEU A 482 8.69 -12.76 -21.42
CA LEU A 482 9.08 -12.89 -20.00
C LEU A 482 10.40 -13.66 -19.84
N GLY A 483 11.02 -14.13 -20.90
CA GLY A 483 12.23 -14.98 -20.92
C GLY A 483 13.56 -14.26 -20.82
#